data_4a29c12605b58686790094578818862b
#
_entry.id   4a29c12605b58686790094578818862b
#
_cell.length_a   1.000
_cell.length_b   1.000
_cell.length_c   1.000
_cell.angle_alpha   90.00
_cell.angle_beta   90.00
_cell.angle_gamma   90.00
#
_symmetry.space_group_name_H-M   'P 1'
#
loop_
_entity.id
_entity.type
_entity.pdbx_description
1 polymer ?
#
loop_
_entity_poly.entity_id
_entity_poly.type
_entity_poly.pdbx_seq_one_letter_code
_entity_poly.pdbx_strand_id
1 'polypeptide(L)'
;GIPVELVHMENTPFKETFKGLHILVMSYSNMKPMKLEYHNYLADWVKKGGILIYCGEDIDPYQTVLEWWNTDGNEYKAPSEHLFEKMNLSRNPGEGTYRYGKGTVIVMREDPKHFVLKAGNDQKYFETIASAYQKKIGKEIETKNSFIVERGPYTIAAVMDESVSKEPLTLSGLYIDLFDKDLPVL
;
A
#
# COMPACT_ATOMS: atom_id res chain seq x y z
N GLY A 1 9.43 2.31 -11.31
CA GLY A 1 8.49 2.05 -10.23
C GLY A 1 8.56 3.04 -9.08
N ILE A 2 7.64 2.95 -8.16
CA ILE A 2 7.62 3.75 -6.93
C ILE A 2 8.32 2.94 -5.84
N PRO A 3 9.22 3.54 -5.03
CA PRO A 3 9.82 2.86 -3.89
C PRO A 3 8.75 2.61 -2.80
N VAL A 4 8.44 1.35 -2.55
CA VAL A 4 7.44 0.94 -1.55
C VAL A 4 7.98 -0.13 -0.62
N GLU A 5 7.47 -0.14 0.60
CA GLU A 5 7.69 -1.20 1.57
C GLU A 5 6.37 -1.91 1.84
N LEU A 6 6.43 -3.23 2.01
CA LEU A 6 5.28 -4.02 2.36
C LEU A 6 5.07 -4.01 3.88
N VAL A 7 3.87 -3.64 4.29
CA VAL A 7 3.46 -3.67 5.71
C VAL A 7 2.38 -4.74 5.89
N HIS A 8 2.64 -5.70 6.76
CA HIS A 8 1.63 -6.69 7.15
C HIS A 8 0.69 -6.10 8.19
N MET A 9 -0.60 -6.28 8.01
CA MET A 9 -1.62 -5.72 8.90
C MET A 9 -1.49 -6.27 10.33
N GLU A 10 -1.10 -7.51 10.47
CA GLU A 10 -0.86 -8.18 11.75
C GLU A 10 0.25 -7.51 12.58
N ASN A 11 1.12 -6.74 11.95
CA ASN A 11 2.20 -6.00 12.61
C ASN A 11 1.75 -4.62 13.10
N THR A 12 0.54 -4.17 12.79
CA THR A 12 0.04 -2.85 13.21
C THR A 12 0.01 -2.61 14.73
N PRO A 13 -0.09 -3.62 15.62
CA PRO A 13 0.06 -3.42 17.07
C PRO A 13 1.46 -2.97 17.50
N PHE A 14 2.49 -3.20 16.71
CA PHE A 14 3.86 -2.84 17.04
C PHE A 14 4.16 -1.40 16.58
N LYS A 15 4.72 -0.59 17.48
CA LYS A 15 5.00 0.83 17.20
C LYS A 15 5.99 1.04 16.06
N GLU A 16 6.92 0.12 15.91
CA GLU A 16 7.95 0.12 14.88
C GLU A 16 7.37 0.02 13.46
N THR A 17 6.22 -0.64 13.31
CA THR A 17 5.54 -0.83 12.03
C THR A 17 5.24 0.50 11.31
N PHE A 18 4.88 1.52 12.07
CA PHE A 18 4.55 2.83 11.51
C PHE A 18 5.71 3.84 11.53
N LYS A 19 6.87 3.44 12.04
CA LYS A 19 8.02 4.33 12.15
C LYS A 19 8.53 4.71 10.76
N GLY A 20 8.57 6.02 10.49
CA GLY A 20 9.00 6.54 9.18
C GLY A 20 7.95 6.44 8.08
N LEU A 21 6.82 5.77 8.31
CA LEU A 21 5.74 5.71 7.33
C LEU A 21 4.92 7.00 7.33
N HIS A 22 4.67 7.51 6.15
CA HIS A 22 3.89 8.73 5.95
C HIS A 22 2.60 8.48 5.17
N ILE A 23 2.65 7.52 4.26
CA ILE A 23 1.54 7.14 3.38
C ILE A 23 1.42 5.62 3.40
N LEU A 24 0.21 5.12 3.59
CA LEU A 24 -0.15 3.72 3.39
C LEU A 24 -1.17 3.62 2.27
N VAL A 25 -0.91 2.71 1.35
CA VAL A 25 -1.89 2.32 0.32
C VAL A 25 -2.38 0.93 0.65
N MET A 26 -3.68 0.73 0.68
CA MET A 26 -4.27 -0.56 1.01
C MET A 26 -5.54 -0.86 0.21
N SER A 27 -5.87 -2.14 0.16
CA SER A 27 -7.11 -2.65 -0.40
C SER A 27 -7.55 -3.90 0.35
N TYR A 28 -8.86 -4.09 0.44
CA TYR A 28 -9.49 -5.35 0.88
C TYR A 28 -10.07 -6.15 -0.29
N SER A 29 -9.57 -5.94 -1.50
CA SER A 29 -10.08 -6.59 -2.70
C SER A 29 -10.05 -8.13 -2.59
N ASN A 30 -8.90 -8.72 -2.22
CA ASN A 30 -8.76 -10.17 -2.11
C ASN A 30 -8.40 -10.65 -0.70
N MET A 31 -7.73 -9.81 0.10
CA MET A 31 -7.29 -10.17 1.43
C MET A 31 -8.05 -9.35 2.47
N LYS A 32 -8.56 -10.04 3.48
CA LYS A 32 -9.33 -9.43 4.57
C LYS A 32 -8.52 -9.46 5.86
N PRO A 33 -8.70 -8.46 6.76
CA PRO A 33 -7.99 -8.44 8.03
C PRO A 33 -8.49 -9.54 8.95
N MET A 34 -7.59 -10.25 9.61
CA MET A 34 -7.89 -11.34 10.53
C MET A 34 -8.65 -10.88 11.79
N LYS A 35 -8.48 -9.61 12.20
CA LYS A 35 -9.05 -9.07 13.42
C LYS A 35 -9.45 -7.61 13.26
N LEU A 36 -10.57 -7.26 13.88
CA LEU A 36 -11.10 -5.89 13.89
C LEU A 36 -10.17 -4.88 14.58
N GLU A 37 -9.38 -5.31 15.55
CA GLU A 37 -8.50 -4.45 16.34
C GLU A 37 -7.41 -3.77 15.53
N TYR A 38 -6.98 -4.36 14.39
CA TYR A 38 -5.98 -3.75 13.51
C TYR A 38 -6.43 -2.38 12.97
N HIS A 39 -7.73 -2.21 12.80
CA HIS A 39 -8.30 -0.93 12.38
C HIS A 39 -8.13 0.18 13.42
N ASN A 40 -8.06 -0.14 14.70
CA ASN A 40 -7.80 0.85 15.75
C ASN A 40 -6.39 1.44 15.60
N TYR A 41 -5.39 0.59 15.34
CA TYR A 41 -4.01 1.04 15.16
C TYR A 41 -3.85 1.87 13.88
N LEU A 42 -4.48 1.46 12.78
CA LEU A 42 -4.52 2.24 11.54
C LEU A 42 -5.19 3.60 11.75
N ALA A 43 -6.35 3.62 12.37
CA ALA A 43 -7.07 4.86 12.66
C ALA A 43 -6.25 5.79 13.54
N ASP A 44 -5.60 5.26 14.58
CA ASP A 44 -4.71 6.04 15.46
C ASP A 44 -3.51 6.62 14.71
N TRP A 45 -2.90 5.85 13.81
CA TRP A 45 -1.81 6.32 12.98
C TRP A 45 -2.26 7.44 12.04
N VAL A 46 -3.40 7.28 11.36
CA VAL A 46 -3.98 8.36 10.53
C VAL A 46 -4.28 9.58 11.38
N LYS A 47 -4.94 9.42 12.55
CA LYS A 47 -5.28 10.52 13.46
C LYS A 47 -4.07 11.36 13.86
N LYS A 48 -2.89 10.74 13.99
CA LYS A 48 -1.61 11.39 14.32
C LYS A 48 -0.95 12.07 13.12
N GLY A 49 -1.47 11.91 11.92
CA GLY A 49 -1.01 12.62 10.73
C GLY A 49 -0.61 11.74 9.55
N GLY A 50 -0.83 10.43 9.61
CA GLY A 50 -0.65 9.53 8.47
C GLY A 50 -1.63 9.83 7.34
N ILE A 51 -1.28 9.44 6.13
CA ILE A 51 -2.17 9.46 4.96
C ILE A 51 -2.49 8.01 4.60
N LEU A 52 -3.76 7.66 4.65
CA LEU A 52 -4.27 6.38 4.18
C LEU A 52 -4.92 6.54 2.82
N ILE A 53 -4.48 5.79 1.82
CA ILE A 53 -5.11 5.68 0.52
C ILE A 53 -5.77 4.30 0.46
N TYR A 54 -7.08 4.28 0.47
CA TYR A 54 -7.87 3.06 0.35
C TYR A 54 -8.35 2.89 -1.09
N CYS A 55 -8.05 1.72 -1.68
CA CYS A 55 -8.46 1.36 -3.03
C CYS A 55 -9.39 0.15 -2.96
N GLY A 56 -10.60 0.26 -3.45
CA GLY A 56 -11.52 -0.88 -3.49
C GLY A 56 -12.97 -0.51 -3.66
N GLU A 57 -13.68 -1.33 -4.42
CA GLU A 57 -15.13 -1.26 -4.60
C GLU A 57 -15.87 -2.03 -3.50
N ASP A 58 -15.17 -2.95 -2.81
CA ASP A 58 -15.70 -3.81 -1.74
C ASP A 58 -16.88 -4.72 -2.20
N ILE A 59 -16.81 -5.19 -3.43
CA ILE A 59 -17.84 -6.01 -4.08
C ILE A 59 -17.37 -7.42 -4.45
N ASP A 60 -16.16 -7.82 -4.04
CA ASP A 60 -15.68 -9.18 -4.29
C ASP A 60 -16.49 -10.22 -3.49
N PRO A 61 -16.52 -11.50 -3.93
CA PRO A 61 -17.37 -12.52 -3.32
C PRO A 61 -16.99 -12.86 -1.87
N TYR A 62 -15.79 -12.50 -1.42
CA TYR A 62 -15.33 -12.79 -0.06
C TYR A 62 -15.88 -11.82 1.00
N GLN A 63 -16.61 -10.77 0.60
CA GLN A 63 -17.27 -9.87 1.54
C GLN A 63 -18.39 -10.57 2.32
N THR A 64 -19.03 -11.55 1.70
CA THR A 64 -20.21 -12.25 2.25
C THR A 64 -19.88 -13.52 3.05
N VAL A 65 -18.61 -13.93 3.16
CA VAL A 65 -18.21 -15.04 4.02
C VAL A 65 -18.47 -14.66 5.49
N LEU A 66 -18.81 -15.68 6.31
CA LEU A 66 -19.07 -15.47 7.74
C LEU A 66 -17.75 -15.28 8.48
N GLU A 67 -17.51 -14.04 8.88
CA GLU A 67 -16.28 -13.61 9.55
C GLU A 67 -16.58 -12.54 10.60
N TRP A 68 -15.60 -12.05 11.32
CA TRP A 68 -15.76 -11.10 12.41
C TRP A 68 -16.54 -9.83 12.03
N TRP A 69 -16.52 -9.39 10.78
CA TRP A 69 -17.23 -8.18 10.37
C TRP A 69 -18.74 -8.36 10.25
N ASN A 70 -19.23 -9.59 10.10
CA ASN A 70 -20.66 -9.89 9.95
C ASN A 70 -21.17 -10.98 10.90
N THR A 71 -20.39 -11.33 11.94
CA THR A 71 -20.77 -12.27 13.01
C THR A 71 -20.61 -11.62 14.39
N ASP A 72 -20.98 -12.34 15.44
CA ASP A 72 -20.81 -11.93 16.85
C ASP A 72 -21.34 -10.53 17.18
N GLY A 73 -22.46 -10.15 16.57
CA GLY A 73 -23.09 -8.85 16.77
C GLY A 73 -22.58 -7.74 15.85
N ASN A 74 -21.63 -8.02 14.98
CA ASN A 74 -21.21 -7.11 13.93
C ASN A 74 -22.10 -7.26 12.69
N GLU A 75 -22.48 -6.14 12.09
CA GLU A 75 -23.36 -6.07 10.92
C GLU A 75 -22.74 -5.27 9.79
N TYR A 76 -21.43 -5.43 9.56
CA TYR A 76 -20.75 -4.78 8.46
C TYR A 76 -20.86 -5.63 7.20
N LYS A 77 -21.10 -5.00 6.06
CA LYS A 77 -21.14 -5.67 4.75
C LYS A 77 -19.74 -6.00 4.24
N ALA A 78 -18.75 -5.24 4.69
CA ALA A 78 -17.35 -5.41 4.36
C ALA A 78 -16.47 -4.97 5.53
N PRO A 79 -15.25 -5.51 5.70
CA PRO A 79 -14.35 -5.08 6.78
C PRO A 79 -13.95 -3.59 6.66
N SER A 80 -13.97 -3.03 5.45
CA SER A 80 -13.72 -1.60 5.22
C SER A 80 -14.74 -0.69 5.89
N GLU A 81 -15.98 -1.13 6.04
CA GLU A 81 -17.01 -0.34 6.75
C GLU A 81 -16.62 -0.07 8.19
N HIS A 82 -16.08 -1.07 8.89
CA HIS A 82 -15.54 -0.89 10.24
C HIS A 82 -14.31 0.03 10.26
N LEU A 83 -13.41 -0.11 9.27
CA LEU A 83 -12.24 0.77 9.17
C LEU A 83 -12.66 2.24 9.02
N PHE A 84 -13.60 2.53 8.14
CA PHE A 84 -14.10 3.89 7.92
C PHE A 84 -14.84 4.44 9.14
N GLU A 85 -15.64 3.62 9.80
CA GLU A 85 -16.34 4.02 11.02
C GLU A 85 -15.36 4.38 12.15
N LYS A 86 -14.23 3.65 12.28
CA LYS A 86 -13.16 3.99 13.23
C LYS A 86 -12.51 5.34 12.95
N MET A 87 -12.58 5.81 11.71
CA MET A 87 -12.08 7.13 11.29
C MET A 87 -13.20 8.19 11.18
N ASN A 88 -14.36 7.95 11.82
CA ASN A 88 -15.52 8.85 11.81
C ASN A 88 -16.02 9.19 10.40
N LEU A 89 -15.87 8.27 9.47
CA LEU A 89 -16.48 8.35 8.14
C LEU A 89 -17.78 7.54 8.09
N SER A 90 -18.60 7.77 7.09
CA SER A 90 -19.69 6.84 6.77
C SER A 90 -19.14 5.44 6.48
N ARG A 91 -19.92 4.40 6.72
CA ARG A 91 -19.50 3.01 6.47
C ARG A 91 -19.10 2.77 5.02
N ASN A 92 -19.73 3.46 4.09
CA ASN A 92 -19.39 3.40 2.67
C ASN A 92 -19.16 4.83 2.12
N PRO A 93 -18.02 5.46 2.42
CA PRO A 93 -17.72 6.79 1.92
C PRO A 93 -17.53 6.73 0.40
N GLY A 94 -17.98 7.77 -0.30
CA GLY A 94 -17.72 7.93 -1.72
C GLY A 94 -16.22 8.13 -2.03
N GLU A 95 -15.89 8.17 -3.31
CA GLU A 95 -14.55 8.58 -3.74
C GLU A 95 -14.26 10.01 -3.29
N GLY A 96 -13.08 10.24 -2.73
CA GLY A 96 -12.71 11.57 -2.24
C GLY A 96 -11.63 11.58 -1.18
N THR A 97 -11.40 12.77 -0.65
CA THR A 97 -10.40 13.04 0.40
C THR A 97 -11.09 13.52 1.67
N TYR A 98 -10.82 12.82 2.75
CA TYR A 98 -11.44 13.05 4.05
C TYR A 98 -10.38 13.37 5.11
N ARG A 99 -10.69 14.29 6.00
CA ARG A 99 -9.82 14.62 7.11
C ARG A 99 -10.17 13.80 8.34
N TYR A 100 -9.15 13.23 8.98
CA TYR A 100 -9.31 12.55 10.26
C TYR A 100 -8.18 12.93 11.23
N GLY A 101 -8.50 13.67 12.27
CA GLY A 101 -7.50 14.25 13.17
C GLY A 101 -6.51 15.15 12.43
N LYS A 102 -5.21 14.83 12.53
CA LYS A 102 -4.13 15.50 11.79
C LYS A 102 -3.84 14.86 10.43
N GLY A 103 -4.43 13.70 10.17
CA GLY A 103 -4.20 12.92 8.97
C GLY A 103 -5.30 13.03 7.92
N THR A 104 -5.17 12.20 6.91
CA THR A 104 -6.03 12.21 5.72
C THR A 104 -6.36 10.79 5.30
N VAL A 105 -7.59 10.56 4.90
CA VAL A 105 -8.04 9.33 4.23
C VAL A 105 -8.42 9.71 2.80
N ILE A 106 -7.81 9.05 1.83
CA ILE A 106 -8.16 9.19 0.42
C ILE A 106 -8.85 7.88 0.02
N VAL A 107 -10.06 7.97 -0.50
CA VAL A 107 -10.83 6.81 -0.93
C VAL A 107 -10.90 6.82 -2.45
N MET A 108 -10.40 5.75 -3.06
CA MET A 108 -10.50 5.45 -4.48
C MET A 108 -11.45 4.26 -4.63
N ARG A 109 -12.62 4.48 -5.22
CA ARG A 109 -13.62 3.43 -5.46
C ARG A 109 -13.34 2.71 -6.78
N GLU A 110 -12.13 2.13 -6.84
CA GLU A 110 -11.66 1.34 -7.96
C GLU A 110 -10.94 0.10 -7.41
N ASP A 111 -11.23 -1.06 -7.96
CA ASP A 111 -10.53 -2.29 -7.62
C ASP A 111 -9.08 -2.21 -8.14
N PRO A 112 -8.06 -2.62 -7.35
CA PRO A 112 -6.67 -2.54 -7.77
C PRO A 112 -6.33 -3.16 -9.13
N LYS A 113 -7.02 -4.23 -9.53
CA LYS A 113 -6.85 -4.83 -10.86
C LYS A 113 -7.18 -3.86 -12.00
N HIS A 114 -8.09 -2.93 -11.78
CA HIS A 114 -8.50 -1.95 -12.78
C HIS A 114 -7.47 -0.85 -13.01
N PHE A 115 -6.50 -0.67 -12.09
CA PHE A 115 -5.37 0.23 -12.32
C PHE A 115 -4.45 -0.27 -13.43
N VAL A 116 -4.50 -1.57 -13.75
CA VAL A 116 -3.73 -2.18 -14.83
C VAL A 116 -4.60 -2.43 -16.06
N LEU A 117 -5.86 -2.85 -15.87
CA LEU A 117 -6.73 -3.30 -16.97
C LEU A 117 -7.46 -2.16 -17.68
N LYS A 118 -7.65 -1.01 -17.04
CA LYS A 118 -8.34 0.14 -17.62
C LYS A 118 -7.35 1.24 -17.95
N ALA A 119 -7.28 1.65 -19.21
CA ALA A 119 -6.38 2.71 -19.66
C ALA A 119 -6.58 4.01 -18.86
N GLY A 120 -5.50 4.60 -18.40
CA GLY A 120 -5.48 5.85 -17.63
C GLY A 120 -5.72 5.72 -16.12
N ASN A 121 -6.18 4.55 -15.63
CA ASN A 121 -6.39 4.36 -14.20
C ASN A 121 -5.06 4.20 -13.43
N ASP A 122 -4.05 3.64 -14.04
CA ASP A 122 -2.68 3.60 -13.54
C ASP A 122 -2.12 5.00 -13.29
N GLN A 123 -2.32 5.91 -14.25
CA GLN A 123 -1.91 7.30 -14.12
C GLN A 123 -2.66 8.00 -12.97
N LYS A 124 -3.99 7.85 -12.90
CA LYS A 124 -4.80 8.42 -11.80
C LYS A 124 -4.33 7.91 -10.44
N TYR A 125 -4.04 6.62 -10.36
CA TYR A 125 -3.51 6.01 -9.12
C TYR A 125 -2.15 6.59 -8.74
N PHE A 126 -1.22 6.66 -9.70
CA PHE A 126 0.11 7.26 -9.49
C PHE A 126 0.01 8.73 -9.05
N GLU A 127 -0.78 9.54 -9.76
CA GLU A 127 -0.96 10.96 -9.44
C GLU A 127 -1.54 11.17 -8.05
N THR A 128 -2.45 10.29 -7.61
CA THR A 128 -3.00 10.33 -6.25
C THR A 128 -1.92 10.13 -5.20
N ILE A 129 -1.06 9.12 -5.40
CA ILE A 129 0.07 8.85 -4.49
C ILE A 129 1.09 10.00 -4.53
N ALA A 130 1.48 10.45 -5.73
CA ALA A 130 2.45 11.52 -5.91
C ALA A 130 2.00 12.84 -5.25
N SER A 131 0.73 13.21 -5.44
CA SER A 131 0.13 14.40 -4.83
C SER A 131 0.10 14.28 -3.31
N ALA A 132 -0.26 13.11 -2.77
CA ALA A 132 -0.25 12.85 -1.34
C ALA A 132 1.18 12.94 -0.77
N TYR A 133 2.16 12.39 -1.49
CA TYR A 133 3.56 12.43 -1.10
C TYR A 133 4.11 13.85 -1.10
N GLN A 134 3.91 14.60 -2.18
CA GLN A 134 4.35 15.98 -2.28
C GLN A 134 3.73 16.85 -1.17
N LYS A 135 2.43 16.69 -0.91
CA LYS A 135 1.75 17.42 0.17
C LYS A 135 2.29 17.08 1.55
N LYS A 136 2.68 15.81 1.78
CA LYS A 136 3.13 15.32 3.09
C LYS A 136 4.61 15.58 3.34
N ILE A 137 5.45 15.37 2.32
CA ILE A 137 6.91 15.38 2.43
C ILE A 137 7.50 16.68 1.88
N GLY A 138 6.78 17.38 0.99
CA GLY A 138 7.26 18.61 0.34
C GLY A 138 8.24 18.36 -0.81
N LYS A 139 8.31 17.13 -1.31
CA LYS A 139 9.17 16.70 -2.44
C LYS A 139 8.37 15.91 -3.45
N GLU A 140 8.82 15.89 -4.68
CA GLU A 140 8.31 14.98 -5.68
C GLU A 140 8.73 13.55 -5.36
N ILE A 141 7.91 12.58 -5.76
CA ILE A 141 8.22 11.17 -5.60
C ILE A 141 9.23 10.76 -6.68
N GLU A 142 10.35 10.18 -6.26
CA GLU A 142 11.30 9.60 -7.19
C GLU A 142 10.80 8.26 -7.73
N THR A 143 10.73 8.15 -9.05
CA THR A 143 10.47 6.87 -9.70
C THR A 143 11.78 6.26 -10.19
N LYS A 144 11.90 4.93 -10.11
CA LYS A 144 13.06 4.18 -10.57
C LYS A 144 12.61 3.10 -11.54
N ASN A 145 13.47 2.82 -12.50
CA ASN A 145 13.31 1.72 -13.46
C ASN A 145 13.93 0.41 -12.98
N SER A 146 14.53 0.42 -11.81
CA SER A 146 15.23 -0.70 -11.22
C SER A 146 14.76 -0.97 -9.81
N PHE A 147 14.98 -2.19 -9.39
CA PHE A 147 14.60 -2.69 -8.07
C PHE A 147 15.82 -3.34 -7.43
N ILE A 148 16.14 -2.96 -6.21
CA ILE A 148 17.22 -3.54 -5.41
C ILE A 148 16.67 -3.89 -4.05
N VAL A 149 16.82 -5.14 -3.66
CA VAL A 149 16.44 -5.63 -2.33
C VAL A 149 17.59 -6.38 -1.70
N GLU A 150 17.88 -6.08 -0.47
CA GLU A 150 18.82 -6.83 0.35
C GLU A 150 18.08 -7.82 1.24
N ARG A 151 18.56 -9.06 1.27
CA ARG A 151 18.07 -10.14 2.12
C ARG A 151 19.24 -10.91 2.71
N GLY A 152 19.65 -10.56 3.93
CA GLY A 152 20.86 -11.09 4.55
C GLY A 152 22.07 -10.81 3.67
N PRO A 153 22.82 -11.85 3.24
CA PRO A 153 24.00 -11.66 2.38
C PRO A 153 23.66 -11.50 0.88
N TYR A 154 22.37 -11.54 0.52
CA TYR A 154 21.95 -11.50 -0.88
C TYR A 154 21.51 -10.10 -1.30
N THR A 155 22.00 -9.66 -2.45
CA THR A 155 21.48 -8.48 -3.16
C THR A 155 20.71 -8.96 -4.38
N ILE A 156 19.44 -8.65 -4.44
CA ILE A 156 18.56 -8.98 -5.57
C ILE A 156 18.37 -7.69 -6.36
N ALA A 157 18.84 -7.66 -7.60
CA ALA A 157 18.71 -6.53 -8.49
C ALA A 157 17.95 -6.93 -9.75
N ALA A 158 17.02 -6.10 -10.17
CA ALA A 158 16.25 -6.29 -11.39
C ALA A 158 16.00 -4.94 -12.07
N VAL A 159 16.04 -4.94 -13.40
CA VAL A 159 15.56 -3.83 -14.23
C VAL A 159 14.19 -4.19 -14.77
N MET A 160 13.26 -3.25 -14.71
CA MET A 160 11.90 -3.47 -15.20
C MET A 160 11.87 -3.49 -16.72
N ASP A 161 11.12 -4.42 -17.30
CA ASP A 161 10.97 -4.55 -18.77
C ASP A 161 10.38 -3.29 -19.41
N GLU A 162 9.45 -2.62 -18.70
CA GLU A 162 8.81 -1.38 -19.15
C GLU A 162 9.68 -0.14 -18.92
N SER A 163 10.93 -0.34 -18.53
CA SER A 163 11.85 0.77 -18.29
C SER A 163 12.11 1.54 -19.58
N VAL A 164 11.91 2.85 -19.50
CA VAL A 164 12.29 3.78 -20.59
C VAL A 164 13.69 4.34 -20.40
N SER A 165 14.37 4.04 -19.30
CA SER A 165 15.73 4.46 -19.03
C SER A 165 16.71 3.65 -19.87
N LYS A 166 17.65 4.35 -20.48
CA LYS A 166 18.80 3.73 -21.21
C LYS A 166 20.02 3.55 -20.30
N GLU A 167 19.95 4.08 -19.09
CA GLU A 167 21.05 3.99 -18.14
C GLU A 167 21.08 2.59 -17.51
N PRO A 168 22.22 1.90 -17.53
CA PRO A 168 22.34 0.60 -16.87
C PRO A 168 22.28 0.76 -15.36
N LEU A 169 21.69 -0.23 -14.67
CA LEU A 169 21.80 -0.34 -13.24
C LEU A 169 23.23 -0.78 -12.89
N THR A 170 23.92 0.04 -12.10
CA THR A 170 25.27 -0.26 -11.64
C THR A 170 25.26 -0.54 -10.15
N LEU A 171 25.80 -1.66 -9.74
CA LEU A 171 26.09 -2.01 -8.36
C LEU A 171 27.59 -1.87 -8.09
N SER A 172 27.97 -1.32 -6.95
CA SER A 172 29.37 -1.19 -6.54
C SER A 172 29.66 -2.13 -5.38
N GLY A 173 30.66 -2.97 -5.51
CA GLY A 173 31.03 -3.95 -4.50
C GLY A 173 31.68 -5.19 -5.11
N LEU A 174 31.88 -6.20 -4.27
CA LEU A 174 32.27 -7.54 -4.72
C LEU A 174 31.03 -8.44 -4.58
N TYR A 175 30.60 -9.00 -5.69
CA TYR A 175 29.42 -9.85 -5.76
C TYR A 175 29.76 -11.17 -6.42
N ILE A 176 28.98 -12.20 -6.13
CA ILE A 176 28.98 -13.47 -6.86
C ILE A 176 27.64 -13.55 -7.59
N ASP A 177 27.69 -13.71 -8.92
CA ASP A 177 26.47 -13.94 -9.69
C ASP A 177 25.97 -15.37 -9.45
N LEU A 178 24.84 -15.48 -8.74
CA LEU A 178 24.24 -16.79 -8.40
C LEU A 178 23.43 -17.40 -9.56
N PHE A 179 23.16 -16.64 -10.62
CA PHE A 179 22.50 -17.15 -11.82
C PHE A 179 23.48 -17.63 -12.88
N ASP A 180 24.77 -17.30 -12.75
CA ASP A 180 25.81 -17.86 -13.61
C ASP A 180 26.33 -19.19 -13.03
N LYS A 181 26.37 -20.23 -13.88
CA LYS A 181 26.83 -21.58 -13.50
C LYS A 181 28.28 -21.61 -12.97
N ASP A 182 29.11 -20.69 -13.39
CA ASP A 182 30.52 -20.60 -13.04
C ASP A 182 30.75 -19.73 -11.79
N LEU A 183 29.67 -19.15 -11.21
CA LEU A 183 29.69 -18.31 -10.02
C LEU A 183 30.80 -17.23 -10.03
N PRO A 184 30.89 -16.42 -11.07
CA PRO A 184 31.97 -15.45 -11.20
C PRO A 184 31.86 -14.39 -10.09
N VAL A 185 33.03 -13.93 -9.64
CA VAL A 185 33.13 -12.73 -8.80
C VAL A 185 33.15 -11.51 -9.71
N LEU A 186 32.17 -10.63 -9.52
CA LEU A 186 32.00 -9.40 -10.29
C LEU A 186 32.53 -8.19 -9.51
#